data_193275424e62bacd5b3117ceace7db7f
#
_entry.id   193275424e62bacd5b3117ceace7db7f
#
_cell.length_a   1.000
_cell.length_b   1.000
_cell.length_c   1.000
_cell.angle_alpha   90.00
_cell.angle_beta   90.00
_cell.angle_gamma   90.00
#
_symmetry.space_group_name_H-M   'P 1'
#
loop_
_entity.id
_entity.type
_entity.pdbx_description
1 polymer ?
#
loop_
_entity_poly.entity_id
_entity_poly.type
_entity_poly.pdbx_seq_one_letter_code
_entity_poly.pdbx_strand_id
1 'polypeptide(L)'
;MEVLKVQKGQIVAKKNDKVKEWYFIQEGSVIQKYAFVELELKQNGIVGILENDRFLCDYIAAEDSALAVFPCESSEDLQGILSNDAKIRRYFLKAAIEQRQQMLQVYAGLEVRCKQFHTFIETFYNDYKTICNQYQLEEQPFSKMDYFHSLEMRHKAEKWEMDNSSSLVTNYLEEYLNLLEKDDSLCVGAIMEASAQMRRVAQGISEMVAYLLYNKDLLISESGKDIFQLFFDLAIRAGLNHEELEPINKEVKLIIELVEKLKIYDQRVIDYRWSEYQNYEFGSNGLEEVASVGVFGEDEEEFESDEEESEDCLEPVSYTHLRAHETPEHL
;
A
#
# COMPACT_ATOMS: atom_id res chain seq x y z
N MET A 1 13.77 10.66 -32.75
CA MET A 1 13.06 10.20 -31.55
C MET A 1 13.26 8.70 -31.47
N GLU A 2 13.92 8.22 -30.44
CA GLU A 2 14.17 6.81 -30.19
C GLU A 2 12.87 6.15 -29.71
N VAL A 3 12.64 4.90 -30.13
CA VAL A 3 11.46 4.12 -29.70
C VAL A 3 11.95 2.82 -29.06
N LEU A 4 11.68 2.67 -27.78
CA LEU A 4 11.93 1.46 -27.02
C LEU A 4 10.73 0.51 -27.18
N LYS A 5 10.97 -0.69 -27.71
CA LYS A 5 9.96 -1.76 -27.75
C LYS A 5 10.14 -2.67 -26.56
N VAL A 6 9.09 -2.88 -25.80
CA VAL A 6 9.08 -3.74 -24.62
C VAL A 6 7.99 -4.81 -24.76
N GLN A 7 8.30 -6.02 -24.29
CA GLN A 7 7.37 -7.13 -24.27
C GLN A 7 6.55 -7.13 -22.97
N LYS A 8 5.38 -7.74 -23.01
CA LYS A 8 4.56 -7.97 -21.82
C LYS A 8 5.37 -8.55 -20.66
N GLY A 9 5.24 -7.95 -19.47
CA GLY A 9 5.96 -8.35 -18.26
C GLY A 9 7.39 -7.79 -18.14
N GLN A 10 7.92 -7.14 -19.19
CA GLN A 10 9.24 -6.52 -19.14
C GLN A 10 9.23 -5.28 -18.25
N ILE A 11 10.28 -5.14 -17.44
CA ILE A 11 10.46 -3.96 -16.58
C ILE A 11 10.97 -2.81 -17.43
N VAL A 12 10.24 -1.70 -17.40
CA VAL A 12 10.60 -0.43 -18.07
C VAL A 12 11.52 0.40 -17.16
N ALA A 13 11.18 0.50 -15.87
CA ALA A 13 11.97 1.17 -14.85
C ALA A 13 11.72 0.53 -13.48
N LYS A 14 12.75 0.52 -12.64
CA LYS A 14 12.66 -0.04 -11.27
C LYS A 14 12.58 1.05 -10.22
N LYS A 15 11.93 0.74 -9.13
CA LYS A 15 11.96 1.56 -7.92
C LYS A 15 13.41 1.88 -7.52
N ASN A 16 13.67 3.14 -7.16
CA ASN A 16 14.96 3.70 -6.78
C ASN A 16 15.99 3.89 -7.93
N ASP A 17 15.71 3.45 -9.15
CA ASP A 17 16.55 3.81 -10.29
C ASP A 17 16.50 5.33 -10.54
N LYS A 18 17.62 5.91 -10.97
CA LYS A 18 17.68 7.32 -11.33
C LYS A 18 16.85 7.58 -12.59
N VAL A 19 15.99 8.58 -12.57
CA VAL A 19 15.27 9.04 -13.75
C VAL A 19 16.23 9.81 -14.64
N LYS A 20 16.51 9.27 -15.81
CA LYS A 20 17.34 9.89 -16.86
C LYS A 20 16.55 10.16 -18.13
N GLU A 21 15.43 9.47 -18.27
CA GLU A 21 14.58 9.48 -19.45
C GLU A 21 13.14 9.40 -19.03
N TRP A 22 12.27 10.09 -19.78
CA TRP A 22 10.85 9.90 -19.74
C TRP A 22 10.40 9.05 -20.91
N TYR A 23 9.42 8.20 -20.68
CA TYR A 23 8.88 7.33 -21.73
C TYR A 23 7.43 7.72 -22.00
N PHE A 24 7.16 8.10 -23.24
CA PHE A 24 5.79 8.37 -23.69
C PHE A 24 5.22 7.11 -24.34
N ILE A 25 4.09 6.61 -23.86
CA ILE A 25 3.46 5.39 -24.34
C ILE A 25 2.77 5.68 -25.68
N GLN A 26 3.39 5.25 -26.78
CA GLN A 26 2.82 5.39 -28.13
C GLN A 26 1.79 4.30 -28.42
N GLU A 27 2.09 3.07 -28.04
CA GLU A 27 1.25 1.89 -28.19
C GLU A 27 1.37 1.01 -26.94
N GLY A 28 0.27 0.33 -26.56
CA GLY A 28 0.22 -0.56 -25.41
C GLY A 28 -0.03 0.15 -24.09
N SER A 29 0.36 -0.47 -22.98
CA SER A 29 0.17 0.04 -21.63
C SER A 29 1.28 -0.40 -20.67
N VAL A 30 1.50 0.38 -19.60
CA VAL A 30 2.51 0.15 -18.57
C VAL A 30 1.84 0.20 -17.20
N ILE A 31 2.12 -0.80 -16.35
CA ILE A 31 1.66 -0.83 -14.97
C ILE A 31 2.67 -0.09 -14.10
N GLN A 32 2.19 0.88 -13.36
CA GLN A 32 2.86 1.51 -12.24
C GLN A 32 2.54 0.66 -10.99
N LYS A 33 3.53 -0.09 -10.50
CA LYS A 33 3.34 -1.13 -9.50
C LYS A 33 3.86 -0.73 -8.13
N TYR A 34 2.95 -0.69 -7.18
CA TYR A 34 3.22 -0.70 -5.74
C TYR A 34 2.99 -2.11 -5.19
N ALA A 35 3.25 -2.39 -3.93
CA ALA A 35 3.23 -3.76 -3.39
C ALA A 35 1.99 -4.61 -3.78
N PHE A 36 0.77 -4.13 -3.49
CA PHE A 36 -0.49 -4.80 -3.88
C PHE A 36 -1.45 -3.85 -4.62
N VAL A 37 -0.94 -2.70 -5.07
CA VAL A 37 -1.69 -1.69 -5.81
C VAL A 37 -1.03 -1.48 -7.15
N GLU A 38 -1.83 -1.52 -8.19
CA GLU A 38 -1.38 -1.33 -9.56
C GLU A 38 -2.21 -0.22 -10.22
N LEU A 39 -1.52 0.63 -10.97
CA LEU A 39 -2.12 1.67 -11.78
C LEU A 39 -1.69 1.46 -13.23
N GLU A 40 -2.64 1.28 -14.13
CA GLU A 40 -2.35 1.12 -15.56
C GLU A 40 -2.26 2.48 -16.25
N LEU A 41 -1.09 2.79 -16.78
CA LEU A 41 -0.83 3.91 -17.68
C LEU A 41 -1.07 3.43 -19.11
N LYS A 42 -2.08 3.98 -19.75
CA LYS A 42 -2.47 3.62 -21.14
C LYS A 42 -1.72 4.48 -22.16
N GLN A 43 -2.00 4.24 -23.43
CA GLN A 43 -1.53 5.07 -24.55
C GLN A 43 -1.69 6.56 -24.21
N ASN A 44 -0.67 7.36 -24.53
CA ASN A 44 -0.48 8.76 -24.18
C ASN A 44 -0.08 9.01 -22.71
N GLY A 45 0.06 7.98 -21.87
CA GLY A 45 0.64 8.12 -20.54
C GLY A 45 2.15 8.34 -20.60
N ILE A 46 2.71 8.85 -19.51
CA ILE A 46 4.15 9.14 -19.40
C ILE A 46 4.72 8.44 -18.17
N VAL A 47 5.79 7.68 -18.37
CA VAL A 47 6.61 7.12 -17.30
C VAL A 47 7.77 8.08 -17.03
N GLY A 48 8.00 8.40 -15.76
CA GLY A 48 9.11 9.26 -15.33
C GLY A 48 8.74 10.70 -14.97
N ILE A 49 7.46 11.10 -15.07
CA ILE A 49 7.01 12.44 -14.63
C ILE A 49 6.97 12.47 -13.09
N LEU A 50 8.12 12.54 -12.48
CA LEU A 50 8.23 12.73 -11.02
C LEU A 50 9.32 13.75 -10.77
N GLU A 51 9.08 14.68 -9.86
CA GLU A 51 10.02 15.74 -9.49
C GLU A 51 11.31 15.18 -8.85
N ASN A 52 11.29 13.93 -8.41
CA ASN A 52 12.45 13.24 -7.88
C ASN A 52 13.37 12.74 -8.99
N ASP A 53 14.64 12.65 -8.66
CA ASP A 53 15.64 12.02 -9.50
C ASP A 53 15.53 10.48 -9.56
N ARG A 54 14.58 9.87 -8.82
CA ARG A 54 14.38 8.42 -8.72
C ARG A 54 12.94 8.00 -8.90
N PHE A 55 12.76 6.84 -9.53
CA PHE A 55 11.44 6.21 -9.63
C PHE A 55 10.95 5.75 -8.23
N LEU A 56 9.69 6.03 -7.91
CA LEU A 56 9.08 5.67 -6.61
C LEU A 56 8.46 4.27 -6.59
N CYS A 57 8.28 3.65 -7.74
CA CYS A 57 7.70 2.32 -7.90
C CYS A 57 8.28 1.64 -9.13
N ASP A 58 7.94 0.36 -9.33
CA ASP A 58 8.29 -0.35 -10.55
C ASP A 58 7.30 -0.01 -11.68
N TYR A 59 7.83 0.08 -12.91
CA TYR A 59 7.04 0.22 -14.13
C TYR A 59 7.23 -1.01 -15.00
N ILE A 60 6.13 -1.71 -15.30
CA ILE A 60 6.14 -3.01 -15.99
C ILE A 60 5.21 -2.92 -17.19
N ALA A 61 5.64 -3.38 -18.36
CA ALA A 61 4.79 -3.45 -19.54
C ALA A 61 3.61 -4.42 -19.29
N ALA A 62 2.36 -3.92 -19.36
CA ALA A 62 1.16 -4.74 -19.20
C ALA A 62 0.88 -5.61 -20.45
N GLU A 63 1.30 -5.11 -21.59
CA GLU A 63 1.23 -5.75 -22.91
C GLU A 63 2.45 -5.34 -23.75
N ASP A 64 2.62 -5.91 -24.94
CA ASP A 64 3.67 -5.50 -25.85
C ASP A 64 3.46 -4.02 -26.19
N SER A 65 4.47 -3.19 -25.92
CA SER A 65 4.33 -1.74 -25.94
C SER A 65 5.47 -1.06 -26.71
N ALA A 66 5.17 0.09 -27.30
CA ALA A 66 6.14 0.97 -27.94
C ALA A 66 6.20 2.31 -27.19
N LEU A 67 7.38 2.65 -26.69
CA LEU A 67 7.63 3.80 -25.85
C LEU A 67 8.58 4.77 -26.55
N ALA A 68 8.15 6.01 -26.78
CA ALA A 68 9.06 7.06 -27.26
C ALA A 68 9.91 7.54 -26.08
N VAL A 69 11.23 7.59 -26.30
CA VAL A 69 12.22 7.94 -25.27
C VAL A 69 12.55 9.43 -25.37
N PHE A 70 12.48 10.13 -24.24
CA PHE A 70 12.85 11.54 -24.10
C PHE A 70 13.89 11.67 -22.97
N PRO A 71 15.17 11.99 -23.28
CA PRO A 71 16.14 12.34 -22.25
C PRO A 71 15.62 13.54 -21.45
N CYS A 72 15.48 13.37 -20.13
CA CYS A 72 14.93 14.41 -19.26
C CYS A 72 15.39 14.19 -17.81
N GLU A 73 16.46 14.89 -17.42
CA GLU A 73 17.00 14.86 -16.05
C GLU A 73 16.70 16.17 -15.29
N SER A 74 16.23 17.21 -15.99
CA SER A 74 16.06 18.55 -15.42
C SER A 74 14.83 19.30 -15.98
N SER A 75 14.48 20.41 -15.36
CA SER A 75 13.46 21.33 -15.89
C SER A 75 13.85 21.98 -17.20
N GLU A 76 15.16 22.20 -17.42
CA GLU A 76 15.69 22.74 -18.66
C GLU A 76 15.53 21.75 -19.82
N ASP A 77 15.75 20.46 -19.58
CA ASP A 77 15.49 19.40 -20.56
C ASP A 77 14.01 19.35 -20.91
N LEU A 78 13.15 19.40 -19.91
CA LEU A 78 11.70 19.46 -20.11
C LEU A 78 11.30 20.65 -20.95
N GLN A 79 11.82 21.84 -20.64
CA GLN A 79 11.57 23.04 -21.43
C GLN A 79 12.03 22.86 -22.86
N GLY A 80 13.21 22.27 -23.08
CA GLY A 80 13.72 21.95 -24.40
C GLY A 80 12.82 21.00 -25.20
N ILE A 81 12.23 19.99 -24.53
CA ILE A 81 11.26 19.07 -25.16
C ILE A 81 9.98 19.82 -25.56
N LEU A 82 9.49 20.69 -24.69
CA LEU A 82 8.20 21.34 -24.84
C LEU A 82 8.22 22.61 -25.73
N SER A 83 9.39 23.28 -25.88
CA SER A 83 9.49 24.57 -26.59
C SER A 83 9.24 24.46 -28.09
N ASN A 84 9.47 23.30 -28.69
CA ASN A 84 9.46 23.14 -30.14
C ASN A 84 8.09 22.81 -30.77
N ASP A 85 7.13 22.30 -30.00
CA ASP A 85 5.82 21.89 -30.55
C ASP A 85 4.68 22.03 -29.53
N ALA A 86 3.67 22.86 -29.86
CA ALA A 86 2.49 23.04 -29.06
C ALA A 86 1.67 21.75 -28.85
N LYS A 87 1.73 20.79 -29.81
CA LYS A 87 1.05 19.50 -29.65
C LYS A 87 1.73 18.65 -28.58
N ILE A 88 3.07 18.65 -28.57
CA ILE A 88 3.85 17.94 -27.55
C ILE A 88 3.51 18.53 -26.17
N ARG A 89 3.51 19.86 -26.02
CA ARG A 89 3.11 20.52 -24.76
C ARG A 89 1.75 20.04 -24.26
N ARG A 90 0.76 20.04 -25.16
CA ARG A 90 -0.60 19.62 -24.84
C ARG A 90 -0.65 18.17 -24.38
N TYR A 91 0.02 17.26 -25.09
CA TYR A 91 0.01 15.84 -24.72
C TYR A 91 0.67 15.60 -23.35
N PHE A 92 1.83 16.22 -23.10
CA PHE A 92 2.52 16.07 -21.83
C PHE A 92 1.71 16.64 -20.67
N LEU A 93 1.14 17.84 -20.84
CA LEU A 93 0.32 18.47 -19.81
C LEU A 93 -0.92 17.62 -19.50
N LYS A 94 -1.61 17.17 -20.54
CA LYS A 94 -2.79 16.31 -20.38
C LYS A 94 -2.45 15.00 -19.69
N ALA A 95 -1.37 14.34 -20.11
CA ALA A 95 -0.89 13.11 -19.49
C ALA A 95 -0.56 13.29 -17.99
N ALA A 96 0.13 14.38 -17.63
CA ALA A 96 0.44 14.69 -16.24
C ALA A 96 -0.81 14.89 -15.37
N ILE A 97 -1.82 15.60 -15.90
CA ILE A 97 -3.10 15.82 -15.21
C ILE A 97 -3.85 14.52 -15.02
N GLU A 98 -4.02 13.73 -16.09
CA GLU A 98 -4.75 12.46 -16.06
C GLU A 98 -4.09 11.46 -15.09
N GLN A 99 -2.77 11.32 -15.16
CA GLN A 99 -2.02 10.45 -14.27
C GLN A 99 -2.16 10.87 -12.80
N ARG A 100 -2.06 12.18 -12.52
CA ARG A 100 -2.29 12.71 -11.17
C ARG A 100 -3.70 12.36 -10.66
N GLN A 101 -4.74 12.56 -11.47
CA GLN A 101 -6.12 12.23 -11.08
C GLN A 101 -6.29 10.74 -10.78
N GLN A 102 -5.71 9.86 -11.60
CA GLN A 102 -5.73 8.42 -11.38
C GLN A 102 -5.01 8.03 -10.07
N MET A 103 -3.86 8.62 -9.79
CA MET A 103 -3.13 8.40 -8.55
C MET A 103 -3.93 8.87 -7.32
N LEU A 104 -4.63 10.01 -7.41
CA LEU A 104 -5.51 10.48 -6.33
C LEU A 104 -6.68 9.53 -6.08
N GLN A 105 -7.25 8.91 -7.12
CA GLN A 105 -8.30 7.89 -6.96
C GLN A 105 -7.77 6.64 -6.25
N VAL A 106 -6.56 6.19 -6.60
CA VAL A 106 -5.90 5.08 -5.90
C VAL A 106 -5.65 5.42 -4.43
N TYR A 107 -5.15 6.63 -4.17
CA TYR A 107 -4.93 7.12 -2.80
C TYR A 107 -6.22 7.11 -1.99
N ALA A 108 -7.31 7.69 -2.52
CA ALA A 108 -8.61 7.72 -1.84
C ALA A 108 -9.15 6.30 -1.56
N GLY A 109 -8.98 5.36 -2.52
CA GLY A 109 -9.38 3.97 -2.34
C GLY A 109 -8.59 3.26 -1.24
N LEU A 110 -7.28 3.52 -1.13
CA LEU A 110 -6.44 2.99 -0.06
C LEU A 110 -6.78 3.59 1.30
N GLU A 111 -7.10 4.88 1.35
CA GLU A 111 -7.53 5.54 2.58
C GLU A 111 -8.78 4.88 3.15
N VAL A 112 -9.77 4.60 2.30
CA VAL A 112 -10.99 3.87 2.72
C VAL A 112 -10.64 2.48 3.26
N ARG A 113 -9.72 1.75 2.61
CA ARG A 113 -9.26 0.44 3.09
C ARG A 113 -8.55 0.54 4.45
N CYS A 114 -7.66 1.50 4.63
CA CYS A 114 -6.98 1.71 5.92
C CYS A 114 -7.96 2.00 7.05
N LYS A 115 -8.96 2.86 6.81
CA LYS A 115 -10.01 3.16 7.78
C LYS A 115 -10.87 1.94 8.11
N GLN A 116 -11.31 1.21 7.09
CA GLN A 116 -12.08 -0.02 7.29
C GLN A 116 -11.27 -1.03 8.09
N PHE A 117 -10.03 -1.28 7.68
CA PHE A 117 -9.14 -2.20 8.36
C PHE A 117 -8.97 -1.85 9.85
N HIS A 118 -8.71 -0.57 10.15
CA HIS A 118 -8.59 -0.09 11.52
C HIS A 118 -9.87 -0.33 12.34
N THR A 119 -11.00 0.10 11.82
CA THR A 119 -12.31 -0.05 12.49
C THR A 119 -12.64 -1.52 12.75
N PHE A 120 -12.34 -2.40 11.81
CA PHE A 120 -12.61 -3.83 11.97
C PHE A 120 -11.74 -4.46 13.05
N ILE A 121 -10.45 -4.13 13.11
CA ILE A 121 -9.57 -4.66 14.18
C ILE A 121 -10.06 -4.21 15.56
N GLU A 122 -10.39 -2.93 15.73
CA GLU A 122 -10.94 -2.42 16.98
C GLU A 122 -12.25 -3.13 17.35
N THR A 123 -13.15 -3.30 16.40
CA THR A 123 -14.45 -3.96 16.59
C THR A 123 -14.25 -5.40 17.06
N PHE A 124 -13.50 -6.19 16.31
CA PHE A 124 -13.26 -7.60 16.67
C PHE A 124 -12.58 -7.77 18.02
N TYR A 125 -11.63 -6.88 18.35
CA TYR A 125 -10.98 -6.95 19.66
C TYR A 125 -11.93 -6.60 20.81
N ASN A 126 -12.84 -5.64 20.62
CA ASN A 126 -13.88 -5.31 21.60
C ASN A 126 -14.93 -6.41 21.71
N ASP A 127 -15.32 -7.02 20.58
CA ASP A 127 -16.26 -8.15 20.58
C ASP A 127 -15.64 -9.39 21.26
N TYR A 128 -14.34 -9.68 21.01
CA TYR A 128 -13.60 -10.69 21.74
C TYR A 128 -13.66 -10.49 23.26
N LYS A 129 -13.39 -9.27 23.77
CA LYS A 129 -13.48 -8.95 25.19
C LYS A 129 -14.90 -9.16 25.74
N THR A 130 -15.89 -8.73 24.97
CA THR A 130 -17.30 -8.87 25.36
C THR A 130 -17.70 -10.34 25.51
N ILE A 131 -17.28 -11.17 24.54
CA ILE A 131 -17.55 -12.61 24.57
C ILE A 131 -16.76 -13.30 25.69
N CYS A 132 -15.50 -12.91 25.96
CA CYS A 132 -14.75 -13.39 27.13
C CYS A 132 -15.51 -13.14 28.43
N ASN A 133 -16.05 -11.93 28.62
CA ASN A 133 -16.83 -11.58 29.81
C ASN A 133 -18.11 -12.41 29.90
N GLN A 134 -18.78 -12.68 28.78
CA GLN A 134 -19.98 -13.52 28.73
C GLN A 134 -19.74 -14.94 29.25
N TYR A 135 -18.58 -15.52 28.88
CA TYR A 135 -18.17 -16.86 29.30
C TYR A 135 -17.30 -16.87 30.57
N GLN A 136 -17.12 -15.71 31.24
CA GLN A 136 -16.35 -15.55 32.49
C GLN A 136 -14.87 -16.04 32.30
N LEU A 137 -14.30 -15.80 31.13
CA LEU A 137 -12.92 -16.13 30.79
C LEU A 137 -12.02 -14.90 30.92
N GLU A 138 -10.79 -15.11 31.33
CA GLU A 138 -9.76 -14.07 31.33
C GLU A 138 -9.40 -13.68 29.87
N GLU A 139 -9.31 -12.37 29.61
CA GLU A 139 -8.87 -11.86 28.34
C GLU A 139 -7.38 -12.19 28.09
N GLN A 140 -7.06 -12.69 26.92
CA GLN A 140 -5.66 -12.85 26.54
C GLN A 140 -5.06 -11.51 26.10
N PRO A 141 -3.85 -11.16 26.54
CA PRO A 141 -3.24 -9.89 26.17
C PRO A 141 -2.92 -9.85 24.67
N PHE A 142 -3.30 -8.76 24.04
CA PHE A 142 -3.00 -8.49 22.64
C PHE A 142 -2.22 -7.18 22.51
N SER A 143 -0.95 -7.21 22.89
CA SER A 143 -0.07 -6.05 23.02
C SER A 143 0.15 -5.26 21.71
N LYS A 144 -0.14 -5.86 20.55
CA LYS A 144 -0.04 -5.17 19.26
C LYS A 144 -1.05 -4.04 19.10
N MET A 145 -2.15 -4.02 19.89
CA MET A 145 -3.18 -2.98 19.77
C MET A 145 -2.67 -1.57 20.14
N ASP A 146 -1.82 -1.44 21.15
CA ASP A 146 -1.26 -0.12 21.53
C ASP A 146 -0.44 0.47 20.38
N TYR A 147 0.32 -0.37 19.70
CA TYR A 147 1.12 0.03 18.55
C TYR A 147 0.27 0.34 17.31
N PHE A 148 -0.83 -0.39 17.14
CA PHE A 148 -1.79 -0.16 16.07
C PHE A 148 -2.44 1.23 16.15
N HIS A 149 -2.86 1.66 17.34
CA HIS A 149 -3.38 3.01 17.57
C HIS A 149 -2.36 4.11 17.25
N SER A 150 -1.10 3.92 17.64
CA SER A 150 -0.02 4.85 17.34
C SER A 150 0.17 5.05 15.83
N LEU A 151 0.12 3.97 15.05
CA LEU A 151 0.23 4.02 13.58
C LEU A 151 -0.97 4.74 12.94
N GLU A 152 -2.19 4.52 13.45
CA GLU A 152 -3.37 5.20 12.94
C GLU A 152 -3.32 6.72 13.17
N MET A 153 -2.86 7.14 14.34
CA MET A 153 -2.69 8.57 14.64
C MET A 153 -1.71 9.23 13.67
N ARG A 154 -0.60 8.58 13.38
CA ARG A 154 0.38 9.05 12.39
C ARG A 154 -0.24 9.16 11.00
N HIS A 155 -0.93 8.11 10.53
CA HIS A 155 -1.59 8.09 9.24
C HIS A 155 -2.62 9.23 9.10
N LYS A 156 -3.40 9.53 10.14
CA LYS A 156 -4.35 10.65 10.14
C LYS A 156 -3.67 12.01 9.94
N ALA A 157 -2.51 12.23 10.57
CA ALA A 157 -1.74 13.47 10.41
C ALA A 157 -1.20 13.62 8.97
N GLU A 158 -0.61 12.58 8.43
CA GLU A 158 -0.08 12.54 7.06
C GLU A 158 -1.18 12.76 6.02
N LYS A 159 -2.36 12.17 6.22
CA LYS A 159 -3.52 12.42 5.38
C LYS A 159 -3.96 13.89 5.40
N TRP A 160 -3.99 14.51 6.57
CA TRP A 160 -4.37 15.91 6.69
C TRP A 160 -3.44 16.81 5.87
N GLU A 161 -2.14 16.58 5.92
CA GLU A 161 -1.15 17.28 5.10
C GLU A 161 -1.42 17.11 3.60
N MET A 162 -1.75 15.88 3.17
CA MET A 162 -2.08 15.57 1.77
C MET A 162 -3.33 16.32 1.29
N ASP A 163 -4.40 16.29 2.08
CA ASP A 163 -5.68 16.96 1.74
C ASP A 163 -5.52 18.47 1.63
N ASN A 164 -4.63 19.08 2.42
CA ASN A 164 -4.39 20.53 2.43
C ASN A 164 -3.31 21.00 1.43
N SER A 165 -2.59 20.07 0.82
CA SER A 165 -1.53 20.38 -0.15
C SER A 165 -2.03 20.53 -1.58
N SER A 166 -3.33 20.42 -1.84
CA SER A 166 -3.89 20.53 -3.19
C SER A 166 -3.74 21.96 -3.73
N SER A 167 -3.01 22.08 -4.83
CA SER A 167 -2.78 23.36 -5.49
C SER A 167 -4.02 23.80 -6.29
N LEU A 168 -4.32 25.11 -6.25
CA LEU A 168 -5.34 25.72 -7.09
C LEU A 168 -5.08 25.48 -8.58
N VAL A 169 -3.82 25.45 -9.00
CA VAL A 169 -3.44 25.23 -10.41
C VAL A 169 -3.97 23.90 -10.94
N THR A 170 -3.88 22.83 -10.15
CA THR A 170 -4.34 21.51 -10.59
C THR A 170 -5.85 21.35 -10.60
N ASN A 171 -6.57 22.10 -9.80
CA ASN A 171 -8.05 22.07 -9.79
C ASN A 171 -8.66 22.80 -11.01
N TYR A 172 -7.92 23.75 -11.59
CA TYR A 172 -8.38 24.55 -12.74
C TYR A 172 -7.62 24.26 -14.03
N LEU A 173 -6.82 23.19 -14.07
CA LEU A 173 -5.96 22.87 -15.22
C LEU A 173 -6.76 22.70 -16.52
N GLU A 174 -7.94 22.08 -16.46
CA GLU A 174 -8.78 21.91 -17.66
C GLU A 174 -9.29 23.25 -18.20
N GLU A 175 -9.63 24.19 -17.32
CA GLU A 175 -10.12 25.51 -17.70
C GLU A 175 -9.04 26.38 -18.35
N TYR A 176 -7.78 26.20 -17.89
CA TYR A 176 -6.64 26.98 -18.36
C TYR A 176 -5.77 26.25 -19.37
N LEU A 177 -6.15 25.05 -19.80
CA LEU A 177 -5.36 24.24 -20.73
C LEU A 177 -4.92 25.03 -21.98
N ASN A 178 -5.84 25.76 -22.59
CA ASN A 178 -5.58 26.57 -23.79
C ASN A 178 -4.60 27.75 -23.55
N LEU A 179 -4.49 28.23 -22.32
CA LEU A 179 -3.52 29.28 -21.96
C LEU A 179 -2.15 28.64 -21.72
N LEU A 180 -2.12 27.53 -21.00
CA LEU A 180 -0.87 26.80 -20.68
C LEU A 180 -0.18 26.27 -21.94
N GLU A 181 -0.96 25.86 -22.94
CA GLU A 181 -0.40 25.37 -24.21
C GLU A 181 0.32 26.45 -25.05
N LYS A 182 -0.04 27.73 -24.85
CA LYS A 182 0.50 28.85 -25.63
C LYS A 182 1.84 29.34 -25.08
N ASP A 183 2.09 29.11 -23.82
CA ASP A 183 3.31 29.53 -23.14
C ASP A 183 4.05 28.30 -22.58
N ASP A 184 5.23 28.04 -23.14
CA ASP A 184 6.04 26.89 -22.75
C ASP A 184 6.52 26.98 -21.29
N SER A 185 6.82 28.15 -20.78
CA SER A 185 7.25 28.32 -19.37
C SER A 185 6.10 28.03 -18.41
N LEU A 186 4.88 28.50 -18.72
CA LEU A 186 3.69 28.17 -17.92
C LEU A 186 3.38 26.67 -18.00
N CYS A 187 3.52 26.07 -19.18
CA CYS A 187 3.30 24.64 -19.37
C CYS A 187 4.32 23.80 -18.56
N VAL A 188 5.61 24.14 -18.60
CA VAL A 188 6.64 23.52 -17.77
C VAL A 188 6.28 23.64 -16.30
N GLY A 189 5.91 24.83 -15.82
CA GLY A 189 5.52 25.06 -14.43
C GLY A 189 4.33 24.20 -14.01
N ALA A 190 3.30 24.08 -14.86
CA ALA A 190 2.13 23.24 -14.58
C ALA A 190 2.46 21.73 -14.53
N ILE A 191 3.33 21.25 -15.43
CA ILE A 191 3.79 19.85 -15.43
C ILE A 191 4.64 19.57 -14.18
N MET A 192 5.53 20.47 -13.81
CA MET A 192 6.36 20.34 -12.60
C MET A 192 5.51 20.34 -11.34
N GLU A 193 4.48 21.22 -11.27
CA GLU A 193 3.53 21.22 -10.15
C GLU A 193 2.74 19.90 -10.06
N ALA A 194 2.23 19.41 -11.20
CA ALA A 194 1.55 18.12 -11.27
C ALA A 194 2.49 16.97 -10.83
N SER A 195 3.75 17.02 -11.24
CA SER A 195 4.79 16.04 -10.85
C SER A 195 5.06 16.08 -9.33
N ALA A 196 5.18 17.28 -8.75
CA ALA A 196 5.38 17.46 -7.31
C ALA A 196 4.20 16.86 -6.51
N GLN A 197 2.98 17.07 -6.98
CA GLN A 197 1.79 16.48 -6.37
C GLN A 197 1.74 14.97 -6.54
N MET A 198 2.05 14.43 -7.73
CA MET A 198 2.14 12.99 -7.94
C MET A 198 3.15 12.32 -7.01
N ARG A 199 4.30 12.97 -6.76
CA ARG A 199 5.29 12.49 -5.80
C ARG A 199 4.71 12.37 -4.40
N ARG A 200 4.02 13.40 -3.90
CA ARG A 200 3.38 13.37 -2.57
C ARG A 200 2.32 12.29 -2.49
N VAL A 201 1.49 12.17 -3.53
CA VAL A 201 0.47 11.11 -3.61
C VAL A 201 1.12 9.73 -3.64
N ALA A 202 2.19 9.53 -4.42
CA ALA A 202 2.92 8.26 -4.46
C ALA A 202 3.54 7.90 -3.11
N GLN A 203 4.08 8.88 -2.38
CA GLN A 203 4.57 8.69 -1.04
C GLN A 203 3.44 8.27 -0.09
N GLY A 204 2.31 8.98 -0.10
CA GLY A 204 1.14 8.63 0.70
C GLY A 204 0.58 7.23 0.37
N ILE A 205 0.54 6.84 -0.91
CA ILE A 205 0.21 5.48 -1.34
C ILE A 205 1.17 4.47 -0.69
N SER A 206 2.48 4.72 -0.77
CA SER A 206 3.50 3.83 -0.19
C SER A 206 3.36 3.69 1.33
N GLU A 207 3.05 4.78 2.03
CA GLU A 207 2.84 4.78 3.48
C GLU A 207 1.56 4.01 3.87
N MET A 208 0.46 4.18 3.14
CA MET A 208 -0.77 3.42 3.37
C MET A 208 -0.59 1.93 3.07
N VAL A 209 0.14 1.59 2.01
CA VAL A 209 0.51 0.21 1.70
C VAL A 209 1.35 -0.39 2.83
N ALA A 210 2.37 0.33 3.30
CA ALA A 210 3.20 -0.10 4.43
C ALA A 210 2.38 -0.28 5.71
N TYR A 211 1.46 0.63 6.00
CA TYR A 211 0.53 0.53 7.12
C TYR A 211 -0.30 -0.76 7.08
N LEU A 212 -0.93 -1.06 5.93
CA LEU A 212 -1.73 -2.27 5.76
C LEU A 212 -0.88 -3.54 5.88
N LEU A 213 0.29 -3.58 5.22
CA LEU A 213 1.19 -4.74 5.27
C LEU A 213 1.77 -4.97 6.65
N TYR A 214 2.11 -3.90 7.37
CA TYR A 214 2.62 -4.00 8.73
C TYR A 214 1.59 -4.57 9.72
N ASN A 215 0.32 -4.17 9.55
CA ASN A 215 -0.76 -4.54 10.46
C ASN A 215 -1.58 -5.75 9.99
N LYS A 216 -1.34 -6.31 8.80
CA LYS A 216 -2.14 -7.44 8.29
C LYS A 216 -2.22 -8.62 9.25
N ASP A 217 -1.12 -8.94 9.92
CA ASP A 217 -1.04 -10.07 10.85
C ASP A 217 -1.83 -9.87 12.16
N LEU A 218 -2.47 -8.69 12.34
CA LEU A 218 -3.42 -8.48 13.44
C LEU A 218 -4.73 -9.23 13.23
N LEU A 219 -5.17 -9.42 11.99
CA LEU A 219 -6.39 -10.17 11.68
C LEU A 219 -6.12 -11.67 11.53
N ILE A 220 -5.12 -12.01 10.71
CA ILE A 220 -4.72 -13.39 10.43
C ILE A 220 -3.20 -13.44 10.22
N SER A 221 -2.51 -14.40 10.82
CA SER A 221 -1.06 -14.53 10.80
C SER A 221 -0.64 -15.98 10.72
N GLU A 222 0.50 -16.24 10.10
CA GLU A 222 1.11 -17.59 10.08
C GLU A 222 1.50 -18.06 11.49
N SER A 223 1.89 -17.12 12.38
CA SER A 223 2.29 -17.42 13.75
C SER A 223 1.12 -17.72 14.70
N GLY A 224 -0.11 -17.56 14.26
CA GLY A 224 -1.30 -17.78 15.07
C GLY A 224 -1.54 -16.75 16.20
N LYS A 225 -0.77 -15.67 16.26
CA LYS A 225 -0.94 -14.60 17.27
C LYS A 225 -1.74 -13.43 16.69
N ASP A 226 -2.99 -13.68 16.34
CA ASP A 226 -3.90 -12.75 15.68
C ASP A 226 -5.31 -12.80 16.29
N ILE A 227 -6.22 -11.95 15.80
CA ILE A 227 -7.59 -11.89 16.31
C ILE A 227 -8.37 -13.17 15.97
N PHE A 228 -8.14 -13.77 14.79
CA PHE A 228 -8.74 -15.05 14.45
C PHE A 228 -8.40 -16.12 15.50
N GLN A 229 -7.13 -16.22 15.87
CA GLN A 229 -6.67 -17.17 16.90
C GLN A 229 -7.27 -16.85 18.27
N LEU A 230 -7.45 -15.56 18.64
CA LEU A 230 -8.09 -15.22 19.90
C LEU A 230 -9.52 -15.79 19.99
N PHE A 231 -10.30 -15.71 18.92
CA PHE A 231 -11.65 -16.30 18.88
C PHE A 231 -11.63 -17.82 18.89
N PHE A 232 -10.67 -18.43 18.19
CA PHE A 232 -10.48 -19.88 18.19
C PHE A 232 -10.14 -20.40 19.59
N ASP A 233 -9.15 -19.80 20.26
CA ASP A 233 -8.74 -20.18 21.63
C ASP A 233 -9.86 -19.92 22.64
N LEU A 234 -10.65 -18.87 22.43
CA LEU A 234 -11.81 -18.59 23.27
C LEU A 234 -12.85 -19.71 23.18
N ALA A 235 -13.16 -20.21 21.98
CA ALA A 235 -14.10 -21.33 21.79
C ALA A 235 -13.62 -22.59 22.51
N ILE A 236 -12.32 -22.90 22.44
CA ILE A 236 -11.71 -24.04 23.15
C ILE A 236 -11.78 -23.85 24.67
N ARG A 237 -11.34 -22.70 25.18
CA ARG A 237 -11.31 -22.42 26.63
C ARG A 237 -12.71 -22.36 27.25
N ALA A 238 -13.71 -21.94 26.50
CA ALA A 238 -15.10 -21.95 26.94
C ALA A 238 -15.71 -23.37 26.94
N GLY A 239 -15.04 -24.36 26.36
CA GLY A 239 -15.53 -25.73 26.26
C GLY A 239 -16.79 -25.86 25.41
N LEU A 240 -16.96 -24.97 24.42
CA LEU A 240 -18.16 -24.92 23.58
C LEU A 240 -18.23 -26.13 22.64
N ASN A 241 -19.42 -26.66 22.47
CA ASN A 241 -19.71 -27.63 21.41
C ASN A 241 -20.18 -26.90 20.12
N HIS A 242 -20.34 -27.62 19.03
CA HIS A 242 -20.72 -27.06 17.73
C HIS A 242 -22.03 -26.26 17.74
N GLU A 243 -22.98 -26.60 18.60
CA GLU A 243 -24.29 -25.90 18.70
C GLU A 243 -24.15 -24.57 19.41
N GLU A 244 -23.17 -24.44 20.31
CA GLU A 244 -22.92 -23.26 21.15
C GLU A 244 -21.99 -22.25 20.49
N LEU A 245 -21.36 -22.59 19.34
CA LEU A 245 -20.36 -21.78 18.66
C LEU A 245 -20.93 -20.57 17.90
N GLU A 246 -22.24 -20.42 17.77
CA GLU A 246 -22.85 -19.41 16.90
C GLU A 246 -22.30 -17.98 17.08
N PRO A 247 -22.12 -17.45 18.32
CA PRO A 247 -21.56 -16.12 18.52
C PRO A 247 -20.13 -15.97 17.97
N ILE A 248 -19.30 -17.02 18.17
CA ILE A 248 -17.90 -17.02 17.72
C ILE A 248 -17.81 -17.25 16.23
N ASN A 249 -18.61 -18.17 15.68
CA ASN A 249 -18.67 -18.44 14.24
C ASN A 249 -19.02 -17.20 13.43
N LYS A 250 -19.88 -16.34 13.96
CA LYS A 250 -20.23 -15.07 13.33
C LYS A 250 -18.99 -14.19 13.17
N GLU A 251 -18.22 -14.00 14.23
CA GLU A 251 -17.01 -13.17 14.21
C GLU A 251 -15.94 -13.76 13.28
N VAL A 252 -15.70 -15.06 13.37
CA VAL A 252 -14.72 -15.75 12.52
C VAL A 252 -15.07 -15.61 11.03
N LYS A 253 -16.34 -15.75 10.64
CA LYS A 253 -16.80 -15.54 9.27
C LYS A 253 -16.56 -14.11 8.79
N LEU A 254 -16.87 -13.12 9.64
CA LEU A 254 -16.63 -11.71 9.31
C LEU A 254 -15.13 -11.39 9.14
N ILE A 255 -14.24 -12.01 9.92
CA ILE A 255 -12.80 -11.87 9.74
C ILE A 255 -12.40 -12.44 8.37
N ILE A 256 -12.84 -13.64 8.01
CA ILE A 256 -12.52 -14.26 6.72
C ILE A 256 -13.03 -13.41 5.54
N GLU A 257 -14.28 -12.95 5.58
CA GLU A 257 -14.82 -12.07 4.55
C GLU A 257 -14.02 -10.78 4.37
N LEU A 258 -13.53 -10.22 5.49
CA LEU A 258 -12.72 -9.01 5.44
C LEU A 258 -11.35 -9.26 4.83
N VAL A 259 -10.63 -10.31 5.27
CA VAL A 259 -9.28 -10.60 4.76
C VAL A 259 -9.30 -10.90 3.26
N GLU A 260 -10.35 -11.55 2.75
CA GLU A 260 -10.55 -11.77 1.32
C GLU A 260 -10.78 -10.44 0.57
N LYS A 261 -11.57 -9.53 1.12
CA LYS A 261 -11.85 -8.21 0.51
C LYS A 261 -10.62 -7.31 0.48
N LEU A 262 -9.76 -7.38 1.48
CA LEU A 262 -8.56 -6.55 1.55
C LEU A 262 -7.53 -6.90 0.47
N LYS A 263 -7.47 -8.16 0.03
CA LYS A 263 -6.54 -8.66 -1.01
C LYS A 263 -5.05 -8.40 -0.70
N ILE A 264 -4.68 -8.42 0.58
CA ILE A 264 -3.32 -8.22 1.07
C ILE A 264 -2.72 -9.50 1.67
N TYR A 265 -3.51 -10.56 1.75
CA TYR A 265 -3.13 -11.86 2.31
C TYR A 265 -2.82 -12.86 1.20
N ASP A 266 -1.91 -13.80 1.50
CA ASP A 266 -1.76 -15.00 0.68
C ASP A 266 -2.99 -15.91 0.89
N GLN A 267 -3.64 -16.32 -0.21
CA GLN A 267 -4.84 -17.16 -0.13
C GLN A 267 -4.58 -18.49 0.60
N ARG A 268 -3.37 -19.03 0.49
CA ARG A 268 -2.99 -20.27 1.19
C ARG A 268 -3.04 -20.15 2.70
N VAL A 269 -2.68 -18.98 3.24
CA VAL A 269 -2.75 -18.71 4.69
C VAL A 269 -4.20 -18.65 5.15
N ILE A 270 -5.06 -17.98 4.38
CA ILE A 270 -6.50 -17.90 4.66
C ILE A 270 -7.12 -19.29 4.64
N ASP A 271 -6.87 -20.07 3.59
CA ASP A 271 -7.44 -21.42 3.42
C ASP A 271 -6.97 -22.36 4.54
N TYR A 272 -5.69 -22.29 4.91
CA TYR A 272 -5.14 -23.08 6.01
C TYR A 272 -5.82 -22.75 7.33
N ARG A 273 -5.87 -21.48 7.73
CA ARG A 273 -6.47 -21.02 8.99
C ARG A 273 -7.96 -21.35 9.08
N TRP A 274 -8.67 -21.17 7.97
CA TRP A 274 -10.09 -21.51 7.90
C TRP A 274 -10.33 -23.00 8.01
N SER A 275 -9.53 -23.85 7.32
CA SER A 275 -9.63 -25.30 7.42
C SER A 275 -9.29 -25.83 8.80
N GLU A 276 -8.30 -25.26 9.47
CA GLU A 276 -7.93 -25.59 10.85
C GLU A 276 -9.11 -25.39 11.80
N TYR A 277 -9.77 -24.23 11.70
CA TYR A 277 -10.97 -23.93 12.49
C TYR A 277 -12.16 -24.85 12.18
N GLN A 278 -12.43 -25.13 10.88
CA GLN A 278 -13.54 -25.97 10.48
C GLN A 278 -13.38 -27.45 10.86
N ASN A 279 -12.15 -27.95 10.86
CA ASN A 279 -11.85 -29.35 11.11
C ASN A 279 -11.62 -29.63 12.63
N TYR A 280 -11.60 -28.61 13.48
CA TYR A 280 -11.41 -28.81 14.92
C TYR A 280 -12.67 -29.38 15.55
N GLU A 281 -12.50 -30.44 16.36
CA GLU A 281 -13.60 -31.10 17.10
C GLU A 281 -13.87 -30.37 18.42
N PHE A 282 -14.63 -29.28 18.35
CA PHE A 282 -15.03 -28.53 19.56
C PHE A 282 -15.84 -29.38 20.54
N GLY A 283 -15.54 -29.26 21.84
CA GLY A 283 -16.24 -29.95 22.91
C GLY A 283 -15.85 -31.41 23.13
N SER A 284 -14.91 -31.95 22.32
CA SER A 284 -14.43 -33.33 22.48
C SER A 284 -13.34 -33.50 23.54
N ASN A 285 -12.64 -32.42 23.91
CA ASN A 285 -11.47 -32.50 24.77
C ASN A 285 -11.70 -31.79 26.11
N GLY A 286 -11.62 -32.56 27.18
CA GLY A 286 -11.52 -31.98 28.52
C GLY A 286 -10.21 -31.19 28.66
N LEU A 287 -10.15 -30.33 29.65
CA LEU A 287 -9.12 -29.34 29.98
C LEU A 287 -7.63 -29.78 29.87
N GLU A 288 -7.33 -31.03 29.56
CA GLU A 288 -5.96 -31.55 29.46
C GLU A 288 -5.25 -31.19 28.15
N GLU A 289 -5.96 -30.94 27.03
CA GLU A 289 -5.32 -30.59 25.74
C GLU A 289 -5.01 -29.11 25.58
N VAL A 290 -5.64 -28.22 26.32
CA VAL A 290 -5.37 -26.78 26.26
C VAL A 290 -3.92 -26.42 26.61
N ALA A 291 -3.25 -27.29 27.39
CA ALA A 291 -1.84 -27.11 27.73
C ALA A 291 -0.87 -27.49 26.58
N SER A 292 -1.33 -28.28 25.60
CA SER A 292 -0.48 -28.75 24.49
C SER A 292 -0.58 -27.91 23.22
N VAL A 293 -1.65 -27.16 23.02
CA VAL A 293 -1.81 -26.27 21.86
C VAL A 293 -1.02 -24.95 22.04
N GLY A 294 -0.59 -24.64 23.27
CA GLY A 294 0.25 -23.46 23.57
C GLY A 294 1.75 -23.65 23.28
N VAL A 295 2.17 -24.82 22.81
CA VAL A 295 3.58 -25.13 22.49
C VAL A 295 3.68 -25.49 21.02
N PHE A 296 3.44 -24.55 20.15
CA PHE A 296 4.12 -24.57 18.85
C PHE A 296 5.55 -24.10 19.11
N GLY A 297 6.33 -24.94 19.41
CA GLY A 297 7.55 -25.56 18.94
C GLY A 297 8.58 -24.49 18.74
N GLU A 298 9.41 -24.31 19.75
CA GLU A 298 10.84 -24.26 19.55
C GLU A 298 11.27 -25.64 19.02
N ASP A 299 10.92 -26.02 17.81
CA ASP A 299 11.68 -26.94 17.01
C ASP A 299 12.70 -26.08 16.27
N GLU A 300 13.84 -25.89 16.97
CA GLU A 300 15.11 -25.58 16.33
C GLU A 300 15.45 -26.76 15.39
N GLU A 301 14.92 -26.77 14.17
CA GLU A 301 15.56 -27.43 13.07
C GLU A 301 16.78 -26.58 12.71
N GLU A 302 17.95 -27.06 13.16
CA GLU A 302 19.24 -26.66 12.62
C GLU A 302 19.21 -26.84 11.10
N PHE A 303 18.87 -25.77 10.40
CA PHE A 303 19.17 -25.62 8.99
C PHE A 303 20.66 -25.31 8.89
N GLU A 304 21.44 -26.31 8.52
CA GLU A 304 22.80 -26.09 8.01
C GLU A 304 22.73 -25.07 6.89
N SER A 305 23.24 -23.88 7.16
CA SER A 305 23.37 -22.81 6.19
C SER A 305 24.53 -23.14 5.27
N ASP A 306 24.22 -23.49 4.03
CA ASP A 306 25.19 -23.28 2.94
C ASP A 306 25.29 -21.77 2.73
N GLU A 307 26.41 -21.22 3.19
CA GLU A 307 26.83 -19.85 2.98
C GLU A 307 27.10 -19.64 1.48
N GLU A 308 26.15 -19.03 0.76
CA GLU A 308 26.47 -18.19 -0.38
C GLU A 308 26.19 -16.75 0.01
N GLU A 309 27.29 -16.04 0.26
CA GLU A 309 27.33 -14.59 0.48
C GLU A 309 26.70 -13.87 -0.73
N SER A 310 25.55 -13.24 -0.53
CA SER A 310 25.16 -12.04 -1.27
C SER A 310 24.80 -10.96 -0.24
N GLU A 311 25.80 -10.14 0.05
CA GLU A 311 25.63 -8.87 0.73
C GLU A 311 24.68 -7.98 -0.09
N ASP A 312 23.44 -7.87 0.35
CA ASP A 312 22.64 -6.66 0.20
C ASP A 312 21.71 -6.57 1.41
N CYS A 313 22.32 -6.17 2.54
CA CYS A 313 21.61 -5.77 3.73
C CYS A 313 20.76 -4.55 3.42
N LEU A 314 19.46 -4.75 3.32
CA LEU A 314 18.49 -3.68 3.51
C LEU A 314 18.61 -3.20 4.97
N GLU A 315 19.36 -2.14 5.19
CA GLU A 315 19.35 -1.43 6.46
C GLU A 315 17.90 -1.03 6.79
N PRO A 316 17.43 -1.29 8.02
CA PRO A 316 16.15 -0.79 8.46
C PRO A 316 16.24 0.73 8.45
N VAL A 317 15.40 1.38 7.63
CA VAL A 317 15.29 2.83 7.57
C VAL A 317 14.92 3.33 8.97
N SER A 318 15.90 3.90 9.66
CA SER A 318 15.72 4.52 10.96
C SER A 318 14.88 5.79 10.80
N TYR A 319 13.62 5.73 11.23
CA TYR A 319 12.66 6.84 11.22
C TYR A 319 12.95 7.96 12.26
N THR A 320 14.19 8.17 12.68
CA THR A 320 14.51 9.11 13.77
C THR A 320 14.94 10.50 13.35
N HIS A 321 14.81 10.93 12.09
CA HIS A 321 15.19 12.30 11.70
C HIS A 321 14.15 13.01 10.83
N LEU A 322 13.01 13.35 11.44
CA LEU A 322 12.24 14.53 11.05
C LEU A 322 11.78 15.24 12.34
N ARG A 323 12.73 15.86 13.02
CA ARG A 323 12.41 16.91 14.00
C ARG A 323 12.01 18.17 13.26
N ALA A 324 10.87 18.70 13.67
CA ALA A 324 10.34 20.00 13.33
C ALA A 324 11.42 21.06 13.30
N HIS A 325 11.53 21.80 12.19
CA HIS A 325 12.13 23.11 12.20
C HIS A 325 11.16 24.06 12.89
N GLU A 326 11.61 24.56 14.02
CA GLU A 326 10.99 25.64 14.77
C GLU A 326 10.75 26.84 13.86
N THR A 327 9.53 27.35 13.90
CA THR A 327 9.18 28.65 13.34
C THR A 327 9.92 29.75 14.12
N PRO A 328 10.64 30.66 13.48
CA PRO A 328 11.05 31.88 14.17
C PRO A 328 9.83 32.81 14.27
N GLU A 329 9.35 33.01 15.48
CA GLU A 329 8.58 34.21 15.80
C GLU A 329 9.53 35.41 15.68
N HIS A 330 8.94 36.52 15.20
CA HIS A 330 9.39 37.90 15.18
C HIS A 330 9.79 38.46 13.79
N LEU A 331 8.90 39.17 13.24
CA LEU A 331 8.78 40.61 12.88
C LEU A 331 7.75 40.82 11.79
#